data_a6c7dec5b74468773eb94261be478066
#
_entry.id   a6c7dec5b74468773eb94261be478066
#
_cell.length_a   1.000
_cell.length_b   1.000
_cell.length_c   1.000
_cell.angle_alpha   90.00
_cell.angle_beta   90.00
_cell.angle_gamma   90.00
#
_symmetry.space_group_name_H-M   'P 1'
#
loop_
_entity.id
_entity.type
_entity.pdbx_description
1 polymer ?
#
loop_
_entity_poly.entity_id
_entity_poly.type
_entity_poly.pdbx_seq_one_letter_code
_entity_poly.pdbx_strand_id
1 'polypeptide(L)'
;SDLKRTSWKMRLEGAEDSTMDSDTLDFLGSLGTQVEPDAPVVLATMVRRAVALNPNVSDRMLQQLAQDASSDVQKAAQRQLAEK
;
A
#
# COMPACT_ATOMS: atom_id res chain seq x y z
N SER A 1 17.13 -5.83 -1.27
CA SER A 1 16.99 -5.55 0.13
C SER A 1 15.72 -6.17 0.68
N ASP A 2 15.71 -6.45 1.94
CA ASP A 2 14.60 -7.12 2.58
C ASP A 2 13.71 -6.09 3.27
N LEU A 3 12.65 -5.67 2.61
CA LEU A 3 11.70 -4.70 3.17
C LEU A 3 11.00 -5.20 4.43
N LYS A 4 11.02 -6.51 4.68
CA LYS A 4 10.43 -7.07 5.89
C LYS A 4 11.21 -6.66 7.15
N ARG A 5 12.45 -6.23 6.99
CA ARG A 5 13.31 -5.82 8.10
C ARG A 5 13.57 -4.32 8.13
N THR A 6 12.94 -3.57 7.23
CA THR A 6 13.17 -2.14 7.16
C THR A 6 12.25 -1.39 8.12
N SER A 7 12.64 -0.15 8.42
CA SER A 7 11.84 0.73 9.27
C SER A 7 10.56 1.13 8.55
N TRP A 8 9.59 1.59 9.32
CA TRP A 8 8.33 2.10 8.74
C TRP A 8 8.57 3.31 7.83
N LYS A 9 9.58 4.14 8.16
CA LYS A 9 9.96 5.25 7.30
C LYS A 9 10.38 4.74 5.91
N MET A 10 11.24 3.72 5.86
CA MET A 10 11.68 3.16 4.59
C MET A 10 10.55 2.50 3.82
N ARG A 11 9.63 1.84 4.53
CA ARG A 11 8.46 1.23 3.90
C ARG A 11 7.57 2.29 3.26
N LEU A 12 7.36 3.41 3.95
CA LEU A 12 6.57 4.51 3.40
C LEU A 12 7.26 5.12 2.19
N GLU A 13 8.56 5.36 2.28
CA GLU A 13 9.33 5.89 1.14
C GLU A 13 9.24 4.96 -0.06
N GLY A 14 9.35 3.65 0.17
CA GLY A 14 9.21 2.67 -0.91
C GLY A 14 7.83 2.68 -1.53
N ALA A 15 6.79 2.82 -0.71
CA ALA A 15 5.41 2.88 -1.21
C ALA A 15 5.15 4.15 -2.02
N GLU A 16 5.87 5.24 -1.72
CA GLU A 16 5.74 6.51 -2.43
C GLU A 16 6.62 6.60 -3.68
N ASP A 17 7.52 5.65 -3.87
CA ASP A 17 8.46 5.66 -4.99
C ASP A 17 7.75 5.21 -6.27
N SER A 18 7.60 6.14 -7.22
CA SER A 18 6.89 5.85 -8.47
C SER A 18 7.62 4.86 -9.36
N THR A 19 8.87 4.51 -9.04
CA THR A 19 9.64 3.49 -9.77
C THR A 19 9.63 2.13 -9.08
N MET A 20 8.96 2.03 -7.93
CA MET A 20 8.89 0.77 -7.20
C MET A 20 8.13 -0.29 -8.02
N ASP A 21 8.64 -1.52 -8.01
CA ASP A 21 8.01 -2.60 -8.74
C ASP A 21 6.68 -3.03 -8.09
N SER A 22 5.78 -3.57 -8.91
CA SER A 22 4.44 -3.92 -8.46
C SER A 22 4.43 -5.04 -7.42
N ASP A 23 5.38 -6.00 -7.49
CA ASP A 23 5.44 -7.08 -6.51
C ASP A 23 5.78 -6.54 -5.12
N THR A 24 6.72 -5.60 -5.03
CA THR A 24 7.04 -4.96 -3.76
C THR A 24 5.87 -4.14 -3.25
N LEU A 25 5.16 -3.43 -4.16
CA LEU A 25 3.97 -2.68 -3.78
C LEU A 25 2.86 -3.61 -3.27
N ASP A 26 2.73 -4.81 -3.84
CA ASP A 26 1.77 -5.79 -3.34
C ASP A 26 2.08 -6.20 -1.90
N PHE A 27 3.35 -6.41 -1.58
CA PHE A 27 3.76 -6.68 -0.20
C PHE A 27 3.38 -5.50 0.72
N LEU A 28 3.76 -4.29 0.33
CA LEU A 28 3.52 -3.09 1.14
C LEU A 28 2.02 -2.83 1.31
N GLY A 29 1.24 -3.10 0.29
CA GLY A 29 -0.21 -2.91 0.32
C GLY A 29 -0.95 -3.92 1.20
N SER A 30 -0.27 -4.98 1.62
CA SER A 30 -0.85 -6.02 2.48
C SER A 30 -0.45 -5.86 3.95
N LEU A 31 0.39 -4.86 4.27
CA LEU A 31 0.83 -4.65 5.65
C LEU A 31 -0.35 -4.28 6.55
N GLY A 32 -0.41 -4.93 7.70
CA GLY A 32 -1.49 -4.72 8.65
C GLY A 32 -2.76 -5.50 8.33
N THR A 33 -2.76 -6.27 7.25
CA THR A 33 -3.88 -7.13 6.86
C THR A 33 -3.43 -8.57 6.73
N GLN A 34 -2.94 -8.97 5.55
CA GLN A 34 -2.46 -10.33 5.30
C GLN A 34 -1.01 -10.53 5.75
N VAL A 35 -0.24 -9.45 5.74
CA VAL A 35 1.17 -9.45 6.12
C VAL A 35 1.31 -8.57 7.35
N GLU A 36 1.95 -9.12 8.39
CA GLU A 36 2.09 -8.44 9.68
C GLU A 36 0.76 -7.87 10.18
N PRO A 37 -0.22 -8.74 10.45
CA PRO A 37 -1.56 -8.24 10.84
C PRO A 37 -1.56 -7.49 12.18
N ASP A 38 -0.49 -7.66 12.99
CA ASP A 38 -0.33 -6.96 14.27
C ASP A 38 0.52 -5.68 14.14
N ALA A 39 0.79 -5.22 12.91
CA ALA A 39 1.54 -3.98 12.69
C ALA A 39 0.81 -2.78 13.28
N PRO A 40 1.54 -1.71 13.66
CA PRO A 40 0.90 -0.49 14.15
C PRO A 40 -0.11 0.03 13.12
N VAL A 41 -1.36 0.22 13.57
CA VAL A 41 -2.48 0.51 12.67
C VAL A 41 -2.23 1.77 11.86
N VAL A 42 -1.79 2.86 12.51
CA VAL A 42 -1.60 4.14 11.81
C VAL A 42 -0.53 4.02 10.74
N LEU A 43 0.60 3.41 11.08
CA LEU A 43 1.73 3.30 10.15
C LEU A 43 1.40 2.40 8.97
N ALA A 44 0.78 1.25 9.24
CA ALA A 44 0.37 0.33 8.19
C ALA A 44 -0.64 0.99 7.25
N THR A 45 -1.59 1.75 7.81
CA THR A 45 -2.58 2.46 7.01
C THR A 45 -1.93 3.51 6.12
N MET A 46 -0.95 4.26 6.64
CA MET A 46 -0.22 5.24 5.85
C MET A 46 0.48 4.58 4.66
N VAL A 47 1.12 3.45 4.89
CA VAL A 47 1.81 2.72 3.82
C VAL A 47 0.80 2.22 2.79
N ARG A 48 -0.31 1.61 3.22
CA ARG A 48 -1.32 1.12 2.27
C ARG A 48 -1.92 2.25 1.45
N ARG A 49 -2.14 3.42 2.06
CA ARG A 49 -2.63 4.57 1.31
C ARG A 49 -1.64 5.00 0.24
N ALA A 50 -0.34 5.05 0.58
CA ALA A 50 0.71 5.40 -0.38
C ALA A 50 0.74 4.41 -1.54
N VAL A 51 0.58 3.12 -1.27
CA VAL A 51 0.48 2.10 -2.33
C VAL A 51 -0.71 2.39 -3.24
N ALA A 52 -1.86 2.74 -2.67
CA ALA A 52 -3.07 3.05 -3.45
C ALA A 52 -2.87 4.26 -4.36
N LEU A 53 -1.97 5.17 -4.01
CA LEU A 53 -1.66 6.35 -4.81
C LEU A 53 -0.52 6.13 -5.81
N ASN A 54 0.18 5.01 -5.71
CA ASN A 54 1.35 4.75 -6.55
C ASN A 54 0.92 4.33 -7.95
N PRO A 55 1.45 4.97 -9.01
CA PRO A 55 1.03 4.62 -10.39
C PRO A 55 1.43 3.21 -10.82
N ASN A 56 2.41 2.59 -10.15
CA ASN A 56 2.86 1.24 -10.49
C ASN A 56 2.11 0.14 -9.74
N VAL A 57 1.15 0.48 -8.89
CA VAL A 57 0.38 -0.53 -8.17
C VAL A 57 -0.41 -1.38 -9.16
N SER A 58 -0.48 -2.69 -8.92
CA SER A 58 -1.25 -3.60 -9.78
C SER A 58 -2.74 -3.33 -9.65
N ASP A 59 -3.50 -3.65 -10.73
CA ASP A 59 -4.96 -3.53 -10.69
C ASP A 59 -5.55 -4.43 -9.61
N ARG A 60 -4.99 -5.63 -9.44
CA ARG A 60 -5.44 -6.55 -8.40
C ARG A 60 -5.32 -5.92 -7.01
N MET A 61 -4.17 -5.30 -6.74
CA MET A 61 -3.96 -4.66 -5.44
C MET A 61 -4.86 -3.44 -5.26
N LEU A 62 -5.09 -2.65 -6.31
CA LEU A 62 -6.03 -1.54 -6.24
C LEU A 62 -7.44 -2.02 -5.91
N GLN A 63 -7.89 -3.12 -6.54
CA GLN A 63 -9.19 -3.70 -6.23
C GLN A 63 -9.28 -4.09 -4.77
N GLN A 64 -8.20 -4.68 -4.24
CA GLN A 64 -8.16 -5.05 -2.82
C GLN A 64 -8.22 -3.82 -1.92
N LEU A 65 -7.41 -2.80 -2.21
CA LEU A 65 -7.36 -1.59 -1.41
C LEU A 65 -8.65 -0.77 -1.50
N ALA A 66 -9.39 -0.90 -2.60
CA ALA A 66 -10.70 -0.24 -2.73
C ALA A 66 -11.72 -0.79 -1.73
N GLN A 67 -11.44 -1.92 -1.12
CA GLN A 67 -12.28 -2.54 -0.09
C GLN A 67 -11.60 -2.50 1.29
N ASP A 68 -10.59 -1.67 1.46
CA ASP A 68 -9.80 -1.61 2.68
C ASP A 68 -10.65 -1.20 3.88
N ALA A 69 -10.23 -1.60 5.07
CA ALA A 69 -10.93 -1.22 6.31
C ALA A 69 -10.84 0.28 6.59
N SER A 70 -9.81 0.95 6.07
CA SER A 70 -9.64 2.39 6.23
C SER A 70 -10.33 3.15 5.10
N SER A 71 -11.18 4.11 5.44
CA SER A 71 -11.85 4.92 4.41
C SER A 71 -10.86 5.74 3.59
N ASP A 72 -9.76 6.18 4.19
CA ASP A 72 -8.74 6.95 3.46
C ASP A 72 -8.08 6.09 2.39
N VAL A 73 -7.77 4.84 2.70
CA VAL A 73 -7.20 3.90 1.73
C VAL A 73 -8.21 3.58 0.64
N GLN A 74 -9.46 3.30 1.03
CA GLN A 74 -10.53 3.03 0.07
C GLN A 74 -10.66 4.14 -0.96
N LYS A 75 -10.73 5.38 -0.47
CA LYS A 75 -10.94 6.54 -1.35
C LYS A 75 -9.77 6.74 -2.30
N ALA A 76 -8.54 6.56 -1.82
CA ALA A 76 -7.36 6.68 -2.66
C ALA A 76 -7.38 5.64 -3.78
N ALA A 77 -7.67 4.39 -3.45
CA ALA A 77 -7.73 3.31 -4.44
C ALA A 77 -8.87 3.52 -5.43
N GLN A 78 -10.05 3.89 -4.95
CA GLN A 78 -11.21 4.13 -5.81
C GLN A 78 -10.96 5.29 -6.77
N ARG A 79 -10.31 6.35 -6.30
CA ARG A 79 -9.96 7.47 -7.16
C ARG A 79 -8.99 7.04 -8.26
N GLN A 80 -7.95 6.28 -7.93
CA GLN A 80 -7.00 5.85 -8.95
C GLN A 80 -7.65 4.90 -9.96
N LEU A 81 -8.53 4.01 -9.49
CA LEU A 81 -9.28 3.12 -10.40
C LEU A 81 -10.15 3.93 -11.36
N ALA A 82 -10.78 5.00 -10.88
CA ALA A 82 -11.65 5.82 -11.70
C ALA A 82 -10.88 6.63 -12.75
N GLU A 83 -9.59 6.87 -12.52
CA GLU A 83 -8.74 7.63 -13.44
C GLU A 83 -8.06 6.76 -14.49
N LYS A 84 -8.22 5.46 -14.42
CA LYS A 84 -7.60 4.53 -15.39
C LYS A 84 -8.41 4.34 -16.66
#